data_9fe365788b0cfcc19d04c50ee050cac6
#
_entry.id   9fe365788b0cfcc19d04c50ee050cac6
#
_cell.length_a   1.000
_cell.length_b   1.000
_cell.length_c   1.000
_cell.angle_alpha   90.00
_cell.angle_beta   90.00
_cell.angle_gamma   90.00
#
_symmetry.space_group_name_H-M   'P 1'
#
loop_
_entity.id
_entity.type
_entity.pdbx_description
1 polymer ?
#
loop_
_entity_poly.entity_id
_entity_poly.type
_entity_poly.pdbx_seq_one_letter_code
_entity_poly.pdbx_strand_id
1 'polypeptide(L)'
;MSTILRARIYDALFAAMGGQPGVGDARGRLAYTHNGGRFMVSKPIDGMPATHANGGTIGFTMSGPEQVAAWHKAGVANGGTSIEDPPGMRQGAAGQLYLAYLRDPDGNKLCGLYRVPAA
;
A
#
# COMPACT_ATOMS: atom_id res chain seq x y z
N MET A 1 3.08 -16.81 -0.35
CA MET A 1 4.05 -15.95 0.32
C MET A 1 3.86 -16.00 1.82
N SER A 2 4.96 -15.93 2.59
CA SER A 2 4.90 -15.98 4.04
C SER A 2 4.34 -14.69 4.64
N THR A 3 3.72 -14.81 5.81
CA THR A 3 3.24 -13.67 6.58
C THR A 3 4.39 -12.70 6.91
N ILE A 4 5.61 -13.23 7.11
CA ILE A 4 6.79 -12.42 7.40
C ILE A 4 7.11 -11.47 6.25
N LEU A 5 7.06 -11.95 4.99
CA LEU A 5 7.33 -11.11 3.82
C LEU A 5 6.25 -10.06 3.63
N ARG A 6 5.00 -10.40 3.90
CA ARG A 6 3.90 -9.44 3.84
C ARG A 6 4.03 -8.38 4.92
N ALA A 7 4.41 -8.78 6.14
CA ALA A 7 4.66 -7.83 7.22
C ALA A 7 5.77 -6.86 6.86
N ARG A 8 6.84 -7.34 6.21
CA ARG A 8 7.97 -6.50 5.84
C ARG A 8 7.57 -5.31 5.00
N ILE A 9 6.81 -5.54 3.91
CA ILE A 9 6.40 -4.44 3.04
C ILE A 9 5.33 -3.57 3.70
N TYR A 10 4.30 -4.17 4.29
CA TYR A 10 3.19 -3.39 4.83
C TYR A 10 3.58 -2.63 6.11
N ASP A 11 4.44 -3.19 6.95
CA ASP A 11 5.00 -2.43 8.07
C ASP A 11 5.73 -1.19 7.58
N ALA A 12 6.54 -1.33 6.51
CA ALA A 12 7.29 -0.21 5.95
C ALA A 12 6.38 0.84 5.31
N LEU A 13 5.35 0.39 4.57
CA LEU A 13 4.39 1.30 3.94
C LEU A 13 3.60 2.08 4.99
N PHE A 14 3.11 1.41 6.04
CA PHE A 14 2.37 2.09 7.09
C PHE A 14 3.26 3.00 7.93
N ALA A 15 4.51 2.61 8.17
CA ALA A 15 5.46 3.49 8.86
C ALA A 15 5.69 4.79 8.07
N ALA A 16 5.80 4.71 6.75
CA ALA A 16 5.94 5.89 5.90
C ALA A 16 4.71 6.80 5.96
N MET A 17 3.55 6.26 6.31
CA MET A 17 2.31 7.02 6.50
C MET A 17 2.15 7.53 7.94
N GLY A 18 3.09 7.27 8.82
CA GLY A 18 2.99 7.62 10.24
C GLY A 18 2.21 6.62 11.07
N GLY A 19 1.97 5.42 10.53
CA GLY A 19 1.23 4.36 11.21
C GLY A 19 2.11 3.41 12.00
N GLN A 20 1.45 2.46 12.66
CA GLN A 20 2.10 1.48 13.50
C GLN A 20 2.37 0.18 12.74
N PRO A 21 3.28 -0.68 13.25
CA PRO A 21 3.46 -2.02 12.71
C PRO A 21 2.17 -2.84 12.78
N GLY A 22 2.05 -3.83 11.91
CA GLY A 22 0.92 -4.73 11.94
C GLY A 22 0.85 -5.55 13.22
N VAL A 23 -0.37 -5.84 13.64
CA VAL A 23 -0.64 -6.66 14.83
C VAL A 23 -1.15 -8.01 14.36
N GLY A 24 -0.45 -9.08 14.75
CA GLY A 24 -0.85 -10.44 14.43
C GLY A 24 -1.91 -10.96 15.39
N ASP A 25 -2.77 -11.85 14.89
CA ASP A 25 -3.75 -12.53 15.74
C ASP A 25 -3.48 -14.04 15.78
N ALA A 26 -4.30 -14.76 16.54
CA ALA A 26 -4.15 -16.21 16.72
C ALA A 26 -4.34 -17.00 15.42
N ARG A 27 -4.97 -16.41 14.41
CA ARG A 27 -5.18 -17.04 13.10
C ARG A 27 -4.08 -16.69 12.10
N GLY A 28 -3.03 -15.99 12.53
CA GLY A 28 -1.93 -15.59 11.67
C GLY A 28 -2.26 -14.43 10.73
N ARG A 29 -3.33 -13.69 11.02
CA ARG A 29 -3.68 -12.48 10.25
C ARG A 29 -2.95 -11.28 10.81
N LEU A 30 -2.59 -10.34 9.92
CA LEU A 30 -2.01 -9.05 10.31
C LEU A 30 -3.06 -7.97 10.14
N ALA A 31 -3.19 -7.11 11.13
CA ALA A 31 -4.09 -5.96 11.07
C ALA A 31 -3.32 -4.66 11.20
N TYR A 32 -3.63 -3.72 10.32
CA TYR A 32 -3.10 -2.37 10.35
C TYR A 32 -4.27 -1.41 10.52
N THR A 33 -4.21 -0.60 11.58
CA THR A 33 -5.24 0.40 11.84
C THR A 33 -4.59 1.78 11.73
N HIS A 34 -5.15 2.63 10.87
CA HIS A 34 -4.57 3.94 10.61
C HIS A 34 -5.66 4.90 10.14
N ASN A 35 -5.72 6.08 10.74
CA ASN A 35 -6.67 7.15 10.40
C ASN A 35 -8.11 6.67 10.26
N GLY A 36 -8.55 5.80 11.18
CA GLY A 36 -9.91 5.28 11.20
C GLY A 36 -10.18 4.14 10.22
N GLY A 37 -9.21 3.80 9.38
CA GLY A 37 -9.32 2.67 8.47
C GLY A 37 -8.62 1.43 9.01
N ARG A 38 -9.01 0.28 8.49
CA ARG A 38 -8.40 -1.00 8.85
C ARG A 38 -8.02 -1.76 7.60
N PHE A 39 -6.78 -2.23 7.54
CA PHE A 39 -6.26 -3.03 6.46
C PHE A 39 -5.76 -4.35 7.04
N MET A 40 -6.14 -5.45 6.42
CA MET A 40 -5.74 -6.77 6.92
C MET A 40 -5.07 -7.57 5.83
N VAL A 41 -4.10 -8.37 6.25
CA VAL A 41 -3.39 -9.32 5.41
C VAL A 41 -3.54 -10.70 6.06
N SER A 42 -3.96 -11.68 5.28
CA SER A 42 -4.16 -13.03 5.79
C SER A 42 -3.77 -14.05 4.73
N LYS A 43 -3.62 -15.30 5.15
CA LYS A 43 -3.54 -16.41 4.19
C LYS A 43 -4.89 -16.54 3.49
N PRO A 44 -4.91 -17.01 2.23
CA PRO A 44 -6.17 -17.28 1.55
C PRO A 44 -7.03 -18.28 2.34
N ILE A 45 -8.31 -17.96 2.46
CA ILE A 45 -9.26 -18.74 3.26
C ILE A 45 -9.49 -20.15 2.68
N ASP A 46 -9.26 -20.32 1.38
CA ASP A 46 -9.44 -21.60 0.69
C ASP A 46 -8.18 -22.49 0.74
N GLY A 47 -7.11 -22.03 1.38
CA GLY A 47 -5.85 -22.78 1.48
C GLY A 47 -5.03 -22.83 0.20
N MET A 48 -5.48 -22.21 -0.87
CA MET A 48 -4.74 -22.15 -2.14
C MET A 48 -3.66 -21.07 -2.06
N PRO A 49 -2.68 -21.05 -2.99
CA PRO A 49 -1.70 -19.98 -3.04
C PRO A 49 -2.35 -18.61 -3.21
N ALA A 50 -1.78 -17.60 -2.58
CA ALA A 50 -2.26 -16.24 -2.71
C ALA A 50 -2.11 -15.74 -4.15
N THR A 51 -3.12 -15.03 -4.63
CA THR A 51 -3.11 -14.36 -5.92
C THR A 51 -3.53 -12.90 -5.73
N HIS A 52 -3.55 -12.14 -6.80
CA HIS A 52 -4.02 -10.76 -6.77
C HIS A 52 -5.33 -10.65 -7.54
N ALA A 53 -6.08 -9.59 -7.26
CA ALA A 53 -7.22 -9.22 -8.09
C ALA A 53 -6.71 -8.52 -9.36
N ASN A 54 -7.02 -9.07 -10.51
CA ASN A 54 -6.65 -8.44 -11.78
C ASN A 54 -7.67 -7.34 -12.11
N GLY A 55 -7.21 -6.09 -12.08
CA GLY A 55 -8.06 -4.92 -12.32
C GLY A 55 -8.45 -4.15 -11.07
N GLY A 56 -8.07 -4.64 -9.87
CA GLY A 56 -8.30 -3.91 -8.63
C GLY A 56 -7.10 -3.05 -8.24
N THR A 57 -7.35 -1.97 -7.51
CA THR A 57 -6.32 -1.13 -6.92
C THR A 57 -6.72 -0.78 -5.49
N ILE A 58 -5.79 -0.93 -4.56
CA ILE A 58 -6.00 -0.52 -3.18
C ILE A 58 -5.31 0.83 -2.99
N GLY A 59 -6.09 1.86 -2.64
CA GLY A 59 -5.59 3.21 -2.48
C GLY A 59 -5.30 3.56 -1.03
N PHE A 60 -4.18 4.27 -0.83
CA PHE A 60 -3.78 4.78 0.49
C PHE A 60 -3.65 6.30 0.39
N THR A 61 -4.52 7.01 1.10
CA THR A 61 -4.50 8.47 1.12
C THR A 61 -3.34 8.99 1.97
N MET A 62 -2.60 9.93 1.41
CA MET A 62 -1.41 10.51 2.04
C MET A 62 -1.62 11.97 2.37
N SER A 63 -0.74 12.51 3.22
CA SER A 63 -0.82 13.89 3.69
C SER A 63 -0.14 14.90 2.76
N GLY A 64 0.65 14.45 1.81
CA GLY A 64 1.37 15.31 0.87
C GLY A 64 2.23 14.52 -0.09
N PRO A 65 2.82 15.21 -1.10
CA PRO A 65 3.69 14.54 -2.08
C PRO A 65 4.90 13.85 -1.47
N GLU A 66 5.49 14.43 -0.43
CA GLU A 66 6.66 13.85 0.23
C GLU A 66 6.32 12.49 0.86
N GLN A 67 5.13 12.37 1.44
CA GLN A 67 4.69 11.12 2.03
C GLN A 67 4.45 10.07 0.95
N VAL A 68 3.86 10.43 -0.18
CA VAL A 68 3.68 9.51 -1.31
C VAL A 68 5.04 8.99 -1.79
N ALA A 69 6.02 9.87 -1.95
CA ALA A 69 7.36 9.49 -2.39
C ALA A 69 8.05 8.59 -1.38
N ALA A 70 7.95 8.91 -0.09
CA ALA A 70 8.53 8.08 0.98
C ALA A 70 7.88 6.71 1.07
N TRP A 71 6.57 6.64 0.92
CA TRP A 71 5.79 5.40 0.87
C TRP A 71 6.25 4.51 -0.28
N HIS A 72 6.38 5.07 -1.47
CA HIS A 72 6.85 4.35 -2.66
C HIS A 72 8.27 3.81 -2.45
N LYS A 73 9.18 4.66 -1.96
CA LYS A 73 10.57 4.26 -1.71
C LYS A 73 10.65 3.13 -0.68
N ALA A 74 9.88 3.24 0.40
CA ALA A 74 9.83 2.21 1.44
C ALA A 74 9.30 0.89 0.89
N GLY A 75 8.28 0.93 0.03
CA GLY A 75 7.73 -0.26 -0.59
C GLY A 75 8.72 -0.97 -1.49
N VAL A 76 9.42 -0.22 -2.34
CA VAL A 76 10.45 -0.79 -3.23
C VAL A 76 11.59 -1.41 -2.40
N ALA A 77 12.02 -0.74 -1.33
CA ALA A 77 13.10 -1.23 -0.48
C ALA A 77 12.70 -2.50 0.30
N ASN A 78 11.42 -2.81 0.43
CA ASN A 78 10.91 -3.88 1.27
C ASN A 78 10.11 -4.94 0.51
N GLY A 79 10.41 -5.15 -0.76
CA GLY A 79 9.86 -6.26 -1.54
C GLY A 79 8.76 -5.89 -2.52
N GLY A 80 8.37 -4.62 -2.58
CA GLY A 80 7.43 -4.15 -3.59
C GLY A 80 8.10 -3.89 -4.93
N THR A 81 7.29 -3.89 -5.98
CA THR A 81 7.74 -3.59 -7.34
C THR A 81 7.08 -2.31 -7.82
N SER A 82 7.90 -1.35 -8.26
CA SER A 82 7.38 -0.13 -8.87
C SER A 82 6.72 -0.44 -10.20
N ILE A 83 5.53 0.09 -10.42
CA ILE A 83 4.81 -0.06 -11.69
C ILE A 83 4.28 1.30 -12.13
N GLU A 84 3.92 1.40 -13.41
CA GLU A 84 3.45 2.62 -14.06
C GLU A 84 4.53 3.72 -13.99
N ASP A 85 4.13 4.99 -14.05
CA ASP A 85 5.09 6.09 -14.02
C ASP A 85 5.64 6.28 -12.60
N PRO A 86 6.85 6.87 -12.47
CA PRO A 86 7.40 7.21 -11.16
C PRO A 86 6.46 8.13 -10.36
N PRO A 87 6.66 8.24 -9.03
CA PRO A 87 5.87 9.18 -8.24
C PRO A 87 5.84 10.56 -8.86
N GLY A 88 4.67 11.14 -8.97
CA GLY A 88 4.53 12.46 -9.57
C GLY A 88 3.08 12.88 -9.75
N MET A 89 2.94 14.07 -10.32
CA MET A 89 1.62 14.66 -10.56
C MET A 89 0.90 13.96 -11.70
N ARG A 90 -0.42 13.81 -11.52
CA ARG A 90 -1.32 13.29 -12.55
C ARG A 90 -2.57 14.17 -12.58
N GLN A 91 -3.10 14.40 -13.77
CA GLN A 91 -4.39 15.09 -13.92
C GLN A 91 -5.49 14.03 -13.89
N GLY A 92 -6.32 14.06 -12.86
CA GLY A 92 -7.48 13.19 -12.74
C GLY A 92 -8.77 13.91 -13.12
N ALA A 93 -9.87 13.15 -13.21
CA ALA A 93 -11.18 13.70 -13.54
C ALA A 93 -11.66 14.73 -12.48
N ALA A 94 -11.26 14.56 -11.24
CA ALA A 94 -11.64 15.41 -10.11
C ALA A 94 -10.57 16.42 -9.73
N GLY A 95 -9.51 16.60 -10.56
CA GLY A 95 -8.44 17.55 -10.30
C GLY A 95 -7.06 16.90 -10.31
N GLN A 96 -6.08 17.59 -9.76
CA GLN A 96 -4.71 17.10 -9.74
C GLN A 96 -4.46 16.16 -8.57
N LEU A 97 -3.73 15.09 -8.87
CA LEU A 97 -3.34 14.09 -7.88
C LEU A 97 -1.83 13.90 -7.94
N TYR A 98 -1.22 13.63 -6.79
CA TYR A 98 0.16 13.14 -6.74
C TYR A 98 0.08 11.65 -6.43
N LEU A 99 0.57 10.82 -7.33
CA LEU A 99 0.38 9.37 -7.28
C LEU A 99 1.68 8.60 -7.38
N ALA A 100 1.68 7.42 -6.78
CA ALA A 100 2.71 6.41 -6.99
C ALA A 100 2.05 5.03 -6.93
N TYR A 101 2.57 4.10 -7.70
CA TYR A 101 2.01 2.76 -7.78
C TYR A 101 3.06 1.70 -7.48
N LEU A 102 2.62 0.68 -6.77
CA LEU A 102 3.43 -0.50 -6.44
C LEU A 102 2.62 -1.76 -6.66
N ARG A 103 3.33 -2.88 -6.86
CA ARG A 103 2.75 -4.19 -6.58
C ARG A 103 3.40 -4.75 -5.34
N ASP A 104 2.59 -5.38 -4.49
CA ASP A 104 3.14 -6.13 -3.37
C ASP A 104 3.70 -7.47 -3.90
N PRO A 105 4.36 -8.27 -3.05
CA PRO A 105 4.94 -9.54 -3.51
C PRO A 105 3.93 -10.56 -4.05
N ASP A 106 2.65 -10.46 -3.69
CA ASP A 106 1.60 -11.31 -4.26
C ASP A 106 1.01 -10.75 -5.55
N GLY A 107 1.43 -9.55 -5.95
CA GLY A 107 0.98 -8.89 -7.16
C GLY A 107 -0.18 -7.93 -6.97
N ASN A 108 -0.64 -7.69 -5.74
CA ASN A 108 -1.70 -6.73 -5.48
C ASN A 108 -1.23 -5.32 -5.86
N LYS A 109 -2.06 -4.61 -6.61
CA LYS A 109 -1.75 -3.25 -7.04
C LYS A 109 -2.13 -2.25 -5.96
N LEU A 110 -1.16 -1.45 -5.56
CA LEU A 110 -1.30 -0.46 -4.50
C LEU A 110 -1.05 0.92 -5.08
N CYS A 111 -1.80 1.91 -4.59
CA CYS A 111 -1.65 3.31 -5.00
C CYS A 111 -1.51 4.18 -3.77
N GLY A 112 -0.41 4.93 -3.69
CA GLY A 112 -0.30 6.02 -2.75
C GLY A 112 -0.80 7.29 -3.42
N LEU A 113 -1.71 8.01 -2.77
CA LEU A 113 -2.32 9.17 -3.41
C LEU A 113 -2.44 10.35 -2.48
N TYR A 114 -2.22 11.52 -3.05
CA TYR A 114 -2.48 12.79 -2.41
C TYR A 114 -3.26 13.68 -3.39
N ARG A 115 -4.42 14.14 -2.93
CA ARG A 115 -5.23 15.06 -3.72
C ARG A 115 -4.72 16.49 -3.51
N VAL A 116 -4.24 17.10 -4.57
CA VAL A 116 -3.73 18.47 -4.51
C VAL A 116 -4.92 19.42 -4.31
N PRO A 117 -4.89 20.29 -3.28
CA PRO A 117 -5.98 21.24 -3.08
C PRO A 117 -6.16 22.14 -4.29
N ALA A 118 -7.40 22.51 -4.58
CA ALA A 118 -7.70 23.50 -5.60
C ALA A 118 -7.13 24.87 -5.21
N ALA A 119 -6.56 25.55 -6.18
CA ALA A 119 -5.98 26.87 -5.94
C ALA A 119 -7.06 27.94 -5.65
#